data_21a5d8da4f30e7a0daf331b3948aed35
#
_entry.id   21a5d8da4f30e7a0daf331b3948aed35
#
_cell.length_a   1.000
_cell.length_b   1.000
_cell.length_c   1.000
_cell.angle_alpha   90.00
_cell.angle_beta   90.00
_cell.angle_gamma   90.00
#
_symmetry.space_group_name_H-M   'P 1'
#
loop_
_entity.id
_entity.type
_entity.pdbx_description
1 polymer ?
#
loop_
_entity_poly.entity_id
_entity_poly.type
_entity_poly.pdbx_seq_one_letter_code
_entity_poly.pdbx_strand_id
1 'polypeptide(L)'
;MSKGAVEMRVKKNLDKIIYDQIIDSFILGEYKMDDAISLDVLCEKYEVSRTPVVQAVKLLVNDGVLEKLSNGRVVVPTFDQNQIKNICDVRLMIEKHAIEHYLAAAADVSSLLDQLEICAKKCEEYLDKGDFLELSKTDLRFHRVLVSGARNEYLSELYKRIQGQFLVANYLVLPLRNRNFRSTVDDHYKLLEYLRNKDMEQSEKMIAGHINNIFYIITNQK
;
A
#
# COMPACT_ATOMS: atom_id res chain seq x y z
N MET A 1 -5.80 -33.39 17.55
CA MET A 1 -5.05 -32.15 17.33
C MET A 1 -4.84 -31.51 18.70
N SER A 2 -3.58 -31.30 19.13
CA SER A 2 -3.26 -30.85 20.48
C SER A 2 -3.58 -29.35 20.64
N LYS A 3 -4.06 -28.94 21.82
CA LYS A 3 -4.32 -27.53 22.19
C LYS A 3 -3.15 -26.61 21.86
N GLY A 4 -1.92 -27.09 21.98
CA GLY A 4 -0.70 -26.33 21.68
C GLY A 4 -0.51 -25.96 20.20
N ALA A 5 -1.02 -26.74 19.24
CA ALA A 5 -0.92 -26.45 17.82
C ALA A 5 -1.93 -25.36 17.39
N VAL A 6 -3.08 -25.30 18.06
CA VAL A 6 -4.09 -24.24 17.84
C VAL A 6 -3.62 -22.93 18.44
N GLU A 7 -3.06 -22.94 19.66
CA GLU A 7 -2.47 -21.75 20.30
C GLU A 7 -1.28 -21.17 19.50
N MET A 8 -0.42 -22.03 18.92
CA MET A 8 0.69 -21.57 18.08
C MET A 8 0.20 -20.98 16.75
N ARG A 9 -0.90 -21.47 16.16
CA ARG A 9 -1.51 -20.88 14.96
C ARG A 9 -2.15 -19.52 15.24
N VAL A 10 -2.79 -19.35 16.37
CA VAL A 10 -3.37 -18.06 16.80
C VAL A 10 -2.27 -17.06 17.09
N LYS A 11 -1.17 -17.47 17.77
CA LYS A 11 0.00 -16.59 18.02
C LYS A 11 0.73 -16.15 16.74
N LYS A 12 0.80 -17.00 15.72
CA LYS A 12 1.45 -16.67 14.43
C LYS A 12 0.70 -15.63 13.57
N ASN A 13 -0.57 -15.37 13.86
CA ASN A 13 -1.37 -14.40 13.11
C ASN A 13 -1.61 -13.08 13.86
N LEU A 14 -1.28 -13.01 15.15
CA LEU A 14 -1.63 -11.83 15.96
C LEU A 14 -0.78 -10.60 15.61
N ASP A 15 0.49 -10.78 15.30
CA ASP A 15 1.38 -9.74 14.80
C ASP A 15 0.90 -9.15 13.48
N LYS A 16 0.41 -10.01 12.58
CA LYS A 16 -0.17 -9.57 11.30
C LYS A 16 -1.48 -8.81 11.51
N ILE A 17 -2.35 -9.25 12.41
CA ILE A 17 -3.60 -8.55 12.74
C ILE A 17 -3.29 -7.14 13.27
N ILE A 18 -2.31 -7.02 14.18
CA ILE A 18 -1.88 -5.72 14.75
C ILE A 18 -1.26 -4.85 13.64
N TYR A 19 -0.45 -5.43 12.76
CA TYR A 19 0.10 -4.72 11.60
C TYR A 19 -1.04 -4.11 10.75
N ASP A 20 -2.03 -4.91 10.37
CA ASP A 20 -3.15 -4.48 9.54
C ASP A 20 -3.99 -3.39 10.26
N GLN A 21 -4.22 -3.51 11.57
CA GLN A 21 -4.94 -2.50 12.37
C GLN A 21 -4.18 -1.17 12.46
N ILE A 22 -2.85 -1.19 12.53
CA ILE A 22 -2.05 0.03 12.50
C ILE A 22 -2.11 0.67 11.11
N ILE A 23 -2.07 -0.11 10.03
CA ILE A 23 -2.30 0.39 8.66
C ILE A 23 -3.68 1.05 8.54
N ASP A 24 -4.72 0.42 9.07
CA ASP A 24 -6.07 0.98 9.09
C ASP A 24 -6.10 2.34 9.82
N SER A 25 -5.43 2.43 10.97
CA SER A 25 -5.29 3.69 11.73
C SER A 25 -4.58 4.79 10.95
N PHE A 26 -3.58 4.46 10.11
CA PHE A 26 -2.96 5.44 9.20
C PHE A 26 -3.94 5.93 8.13
N ILE A 27 -4.65 5.01 7.49
CA ILE A 27 -5.65 5.35 6.46
C ILE A 27 -6.76 6.22 7.04
N LEU A 28 -7.21 5.92 8.27
CA LEU A 28 -8.25 6.68 8.97
C LEU A 28 -7.77 8.04 9.51
N GLY A 29 -6.46 8.33 9.44
CA GLY A 29 -5.88 9.60 9.88
C GLY A 29 -5.76 9.74 11.39
N GLU A 30 -5.63 8.62 12.13
CA GLU A 30 -5.44 8.62 13.58
C GLU A 30 -4.01 9.04 13.99
N TYR A 31 -3.05 9.00 13.06
CA TYR A 31 -1.66 9.39 13.28
C TYR A 31 -1.31 10.70 12.58
N LYS A 32 -0.30 11.39 13.11
CA LYS A 32 0.32 12.57 12.52
C LYS A 32 1.81 12.32 12.30
N MET A 33 2.41 13.13 11.42
CA MET A 33 3.86 13.13 11.25
C MET A 33 4.55 13.36 12.61
N ASP A 34 5.67 12.66 12.83
CA ASP A 34 6.49 12.70 14.05
C ASP A 34 5.83 12.14 15.33
N ASP A 35 4.60 11.58 15.25
CA ASP A 35 3.99 10.90 16.38
C ASP A 35 4.88 9.76 16.88
N ALA A 36 5.15 9.72 18.18
CA ALA A 36 5.89 8.64 18.80
C ALA A 36 5.01 7.40 18.97
N ILE A 37 5.51 6.25 18.54
CA ILE A 37 4.83 4.96 18.69
C ILE A 37 5.21 4.32 20.01
N SER A 38 4.27 4.27 20.95
CA SER A 38 4.44 3.61 22.24
C SER A 38 3.94 2.17 22.18
N LEU A 39 4.84 1.22 22.47
CA LEU A 39 4.48 -0.20 22.53
C LEU A 39 3.45 -0.48 23.62
N ASP A 40 3.53 0.23 24.76
CA ASP A 40 2.63 0.03 25.88
C ASP A 40 1.20 0.52 25.53
N VAL A 41 1.08 1.68 24.87
CA VAL A 41 -0.20 2.19 24.38
C VAL A 41 -0.81 1.22 23.35
N LEU A 42 0.00 0.64 22.45
CA LEU A 42 -0.49 -0.35 21.49
C LEU A 42 -0.93 -1.65 22.18
N CYS A 43 -0.21 -2.10 23.22
CA CYS A 43 -0.61 -3.27 24.00
C CYS A 43 -1.98 -3.06 24.65
N GLU A 44 -2.21 -1.89 25.23
CA GLU A 44 -3.50 -1.51 25.84
C GLU A 44 -4.60 -1.39 24.77
N LYS A 45 -4.32 -0.66 23.67
CA LYS A 45 -5.30 -0.43 22.58
C LYS A 45 -5.82 -1.73 21.99
N TYR A 46 -4.93 -2.72 21.80
CA TYR A 46 -5.26 -3.99 21.14
C TYR A 46 -5.48 -5.15 22.12
N GLU A 47 -5.40 -4.91 23.43
CA GLU A 47 -5.58 -5.92 24.49
C GLU A 47 -4.68 -7.15 24.32
N VAL A 48 -3.42 -6.93 23.97
CA VAL A 48 -2.44 -8.00 23.66
C VAL A 48 -1.16 -7.86 24.45
N SER A 49 -0.40 -8.98 24.54
CA SER A 49 0.94 -8.96 25.13
C SER A 49 1.95 -8.20 24.26
N ARG A 50 3.08 -7.81 24.86
CA ARG A 50 4.14 -7.01 24.20
C ARG A 50 4.77 -7.70 22.98
N THR A 51 4.90 -9.02 22.98
CA THR A 51 5.61 -9.76 21.91
C THR A 51 5.00 -9.55 20.52
N PRO A 52 3.71 -9.78 20.26
CA PRO A 52 3.12 -9.57 18.94
C PRO A 52 3.16 -8.10 18.51
N VAL A 53 3.03 -7.14 19.44
CA VAL A 53 3.15 -5.71 19.14
C VAL A 53 4.56 -5.36 18.65
N VAL A 54 5.59 -5.86 19.34
CA VAL A 54 7.00 -5.67 18.92
C VAL A 54 7.24 -6.23 17.53
N GLN A 55 6.69 -7.41 17.20
CA GLN A 55 6.85 -7.99 15.86
C GLN A 55 6.10 -7.18 14.79
N ALA A 56 4.88 -6.76 15.05
CA ALA A 56 4.12 -5.90 14.14
C ALA A 56 4.86 -4.57 13.87
N VAL A 57 5.35 -3.90 14.91
CA VAL A 57 6.11 -2.64 14.78
C VAL A 57 7.41 -2.85 14.01
N LYS A 58 8.12 -3.96 14.21
CA LYS A 58 9.31 -4.30 13.39
C LYS A 58 8.97 -4.47 11.92
N LEU A 59 7.87 -5.13 11.59
CA LEU A 59 7.40 -5.27 10.21
C LEU A 59 7.05 -3.91 9.61
N LEU A 60 6.33 -3.05 10.34
CA LEU A 60 5.98 -1.70 9.90
C LEU A 60 7.23 -0.83 9.62
N VAL A 61 8.28 -0.96 10.46
CA VAL A 61 9.56 -0.28 10.23
C VAL A 61 10.26 -0.83 8.99
N ASN A 62 10.27 -2.16 8.81
CA ASN A 62 10.86 -2.78 7.63
C ASN A 62 10.15 -2.34 6.34
N ASP A 63 8.83 -2.26 6.37
CA ASP A 63 8.00 -1.86 5.24
C ASP A 63 7.92 -0.32 5.05
N GLY A 64 8.68 0.46 5.84
CA GLY A 64 8.78 1.92 5.71
C GLY A 64 7.54 2.70 6.16
N VAL A 65 6.60 2.05 6.83
CA VAL A 65 5.41 2.69 7.43
C VAL A 65 5.77 3.47 8.70
N LEU A 66 6.72 2.95 9.47
CA LEU A 66 7.29 3.59 10.65
C LEU A 66 8.80 3.75 10.48
N GLU A 67 9.37 4.67 11.25
CA GLU A 67 10.81 4.92 11.29
C GLU A 67 11.37 4.64 12.68
N LYS A 68 12.52 3.94 12.74
CA LYS A 68 13.28 3.76 13.97
C LYS A 68 14.45 4.73 13.98
N LEU A 69 14.42 5.68 14.91
CA LEU A 69 15.47 6.67 15.10
C LEU A 69 16.73 6.07 15.73
N SER A 70 17.87 6.77 15.63
CA SER A 70 19.16 6.37 16.19
C SER A 70 19.15 6.16 17.72
N ASN A 71 18.27 6.87 18.43
CA ASN A 71 18.05 6.71 19.88
C ASN A 71 17.13 5.53 20.24
N GLY A 72 16.70 4.73 19.25
CA GLY A 72 15.84 3.56 19.42
C GLY A 72 14.33 3.85 19.47
N ARG A 73 13.89 5.13 19.48
CA ARG A 73 12.47 5.48 19.39
C ARG A 73 11.91 5.10 18.02
N VAL A 74 10.66 4.66 18.01
CA VAL A 74 9.89 4.46 16.77
C VAL A 74 8.91 5.62 16.62
N VAL A 75 8.87 6.20 15.43
CA VAL A 75 8.03 7.35 15.11
C VAL A 75 7.33 7.17 13.77
N VAL A 76 6.31 7.98 13.55
CA VAL A 76 5.72 8.19 12.23
C VAL A 76 6.69 9.03 11.39
N PRO A 77 7.12 8.59 10.20
CA PRO A 77 8.05 9.35 9.37
C PRO A 77 7.48 10.72 8.97
N THR A 78 8.38 11.65 8.73
CA THR A 78 8.05 12.94 8.12
C THR A 78 8.55 12.98 6.68
N PHE A 79 7.83 13.65 5.80
CA PHE A 79 8.20 13.78 4.39
C PHE A 79 8.08 15.23 3.92
N ASP A 80 9.15 15.75 3.34
CA ASP A 80 9.07 16.97 2.55
C ASP A 80 8.62 16.68 1.10
N GLN A 81 8.35 17.74 0.33
CA GLN A 81 7.87 17.60 -1.05
C GLN A 81 8.87 16.85 -1.96
N ASN A 82 10.18 17.04 -1.77
CA ASN A 82 11.19 16.34 -2.56
C ASN A 82 11.22 14.85 -2.23
N GLN A 83 11.10 14.49 -0.96
CA GLN A 83 11.02 13.09 -0.53
C GLN A 83 9.78 12.42 -1.10
N ILE A 84 8.61 13.07 -1.07
CA ILE A 84 7.38 12.55 -1.68
C ILE A 84 7.56 12.35 -3.19
N LYS A 85 8.17 13.34 -3.87
CA LYS A 85 8.50 13.20 -5.30
C LYS A 85 9.38 12.00 -5.57
N ASN A 86 10.46 11.84 -4.81
CA ASN A 86 11.38 10.70 -4.99
C ASN A 86 10.68 9.35 -4.77
N ILE A 87 9.77 9.25 -3.79
CA ILE A 87 8.94 8.05 -3.56
C ILE A 87 8.06 7.77 -4.79
N CYS A 88 7.38 8.80 -5.33
CA CYS A 88 6.55 8.67 -6.53
C CYS A 88 7.37 8.30 -7.77
N ASP A 89 8.55 8.88 -7.95
CA ASP A 89 9.45 8.57 -9.08
C ASP A 89 9.90 7.09 -9.04
N VAL A 90 10.32 6.60 -7.86
CA VAL A 90 10.72 5.19 -7.68
C VAL A 90 9.51 4.26 -7.87
N ARG A 91 8.34 4.61 -7.33
CA ARG A 91 7.11 3.87 -7.53
C ARG A 91 6.77 3.74 -9.01
N LEU A 92 6.80 4.87 -9.74
CA LEU A 92 6.52 4.91 -11.16
C LEU A 92 7.51 4.04 -11.97
N MET A 93 8.81 4.12 -11.65
CA MET A 93 9.84 3.32 -12.30
C MET A 93 9.56 1.81 -12.13
N ILE A 94 9.21 1.38 -10.91
CA ILE A 94 8.92 -0.04 -10.62
C ILE A 94 7.65 -0.50 -11.33
N GLU A 95 6.58 0.29 -11.27
CA GLU A 95 5.30 -0.08 -11.88
C GLU A 95 5.38 -0.11 -13.42
N LYS A 96 6.09 0.83 -14.04
CA LYS A 96 6.37 0.79 -15.48
C LYS A 96 7.16 -0.45 -15.88
N HIS A 97 8.24 -0.75 -15.17
CA HIS A 97 9.02 -1.96 -15.44
C HIS A 97 8.18 -3.23 -15.33
N ALA A 98 7.25 -3.28 -14.36
CA ALA A 98 6.34 -4.42 -14.24
C ALA A 98 5.37 -4.51 -15.44
N ILE A 99 4.86 -3.40 -15.96
CA ILE A 99 4.03 -3.35 -17.17
C ILE A 99 4.82 -3.83 -18.40
N GLU A 100 6.03 -3.30 -18.58
CA GLU A 100 6.92 -3.71 -19.69
C GLU A 100 7.17 -5.21 -19.67
N HIS A 101 7.55 -5.74 -18.51
CA HIS A 101 7.84 -7.16 -18.34
C HIS A 101 6.59 -8.02 -18.57
N TYR A 102 5.44 -7.60 -18.05
CA TYR A 102 4.16 -8.27 -18.25
C TYR A 102 3.80 -8.35 -19.73
N LEU A 103 3.88 -7.23 -20.47
CA LEU A 103 3.49 -7.17 -21.88
C LEU A 103 4.50 -7.86 -22.81
N ALA A 104 5.77 -7.95 -22.43
CA ALA A 104 6.80 -8.69 -23.15
C ALA A 104 6.73 -10.21 -22.93
N ALA A 105 6.02 -10.68 -21.88
CA ALA A 105 5.96 -12.09 -21.55
C ALA A 105 5.16 -12.87 -22.61
N ALA A 106 5.78 -13.93 -23.18
CA ALA A 106 5.13 -14.86 -24.09
C ALA A 106 4.20 -15.87 -23.38
N ALA A 107 4.30 -15.97 -22.05
CA ALA A 107 3.52 -16.90 -21.25
C ALA A 107 2.10 -16.40 -21.00
N ASP A 108 1.19 -17.32 -20.67
CA ASP A 108 -0.18 -16.98 -20.25
C ASP A 108 -0.17 -16.06 -19.03
N VAL A 109 -0.60 -14.85 -19.25
CA VAL A 109 -0.67 -13.76 -18.25
C VAL A 109 -2.11 -13.49 -17.81
N SER A 110 -3.07 -14.34 -18.22
CA SER A 110 -4.49 -14.20 -17.91
C SER A 110 -4.72 -14.10 -16.40
N SER A 111 -4.03 -14.92 -15.60
CA SER A 111 -4.19 -14.92 -14.14
C SER A 111 -3.83 -13.58 -13.46
N LEU A 112 -2.90 -12.80 -14.02
CA LEU A 112 -2.58 -11.47 -13.50
C LEU A 112 -3.69 -10.47 -13.80
N LEU A 113 -4.18 -10.45 -15.04
CA LEU A 113 -5.32 -9.60 -15.42
C LEU A 113 -6.56 -9.92 -14.59
N ASP A 114 -6.84 -11.21 -14.37
CA ASP A 114 -7.97 -11.62 -13.53
C ASP A 114 -7.85 -11.10 -12.10
N GLN A 115 -6.65 -11.16 -11.52
CA GLN A 115 -6.40 -10.63 -10.18
C GLN A 115 -6.52 -9.10 -10.11
N LEU A 116 -6.01 -8.38 -11.11
CA LEU A 116 -6.17 -6.94 -11.23
C LEU A 116 -7.64 -6.55 -11.40
N GLU A 117 -8.39 -7.28 -12.24
CA GLU A 117 -9.82 -7.05 -12.43
C GLU A 117 -10.63 -7.30 -11.14
N ILE A 118 -10.29 -8.35 -10.39
CA ILE A 118 -10.90 -8.59 -9.07
C ILE A 118 -10.65 -7.41 -8.13
N CYS A 119 -9.43 -6.85 -8.12
CA CYS A 119 -9.13 -5.67 -7.31
C CYS A 119 -9.93 -4.44 -7.77
N ALA A 120 -9.99 -4.17 -9.08
CA ALA A 120 -10.73 -3.03 -9.62
C ALA A 120 -12.24 -3.12 -9.31
N LYS A 121 -12.86 -4.29 -9.51
CA LYS A 121 -14.27 -4.52 -9.15
C LYS A 121 -14.53 -4.32 -7.65
N LYS A 122 -13.64 -4.80 -6.79
CA LYS A 122 -13.76 -4.57 -5.34
C LYS A 122 -13.62 -3.10 -4.96
N CYS A 123 -12.71 -2.35 -5.61
CA CYS A 123 -12.61 -0.91 -5.39
C CYS A 123 -13.94 -0.21 -5.75
N GLU A 124 -14.57 -0.60 -6.86
CA GLU A 124 -15.87 -0.06 -7.27
C GLU A 124 -16.98 -0.43 -6.27
N GLU A 125 -17.07 -1.70 -5.85
CA GLU A 125 -18.02 -2.14 -4.83
C GLU A 125 -17.88 -1.36 -3.50
N TYR A 126 -16.64 -1.11 -3.04
CA TYR A 126 -16.39 -0.35 -1.83
C TYR A 126 -16.70 1.14 -2.02
N LEU A 127 -16.44 1.69 -3.22
CA LEU A 127 -16.83 3.05 -3.55
C LEU A 127 -18.35 3.23 -3.45
N ASP A 128 -19.11 2.32 -4.04
CA ASP A 128 -20.58 2.36 -4.03
C ASP A 128 -21.17 2.20 -2.63
N LYS A 129 -20.50 1.46 -1.74
CA LYS A 129 -20.85 1.30 -0.34
C LYS A 129 -20.38 2.45 0.57
N GLY A 130 -19.52 3.35 0.07
CA GLY A 130 -18.86 4.39 0.87
C GLY A 130 -17.81 3.82 1.85
N ASP A 131 -17.33 2.60 1.63
CA ASP A 131 -16.30 1.97 2.46
C ASP A 131 -14.90 2.36 1.96
N PHE A 132 -14.50 3.59 2.26
CA PHE A 132 -13.24 4.15 1.78
C PHE A 132 -12.00 3.52 2.40
N LEU A 133 -12.13 2.89 3.57
CA LEU A 133 -11.03 2.14 4.18
C LEU A 133 -10.70 0.89 3.35
N GLU A 134 -11.68 0.05 3.08
CA GLU A 134 -11.48 -1.17 2.30
C GLU A 134 -11.16 -0.86 0.83
N LEU A 135 -11.70 0.23 0.27
CA LEU A 135 -11.29 0.74 -1.04
C LEU A 135 -9.78 1.05 -1.06
N SER A 136 -9.30 1.81 -0.08
CA SER A 136 -7.88 2.21 0.01
C SER A 136 -6.94 1.01 0.16
N LYS A 137 -7.32 0.02 0.96
CA LYS A 137 -6.56 -1.24 1.11
C LYS A 137 -6.54 -2.04 -0.18
N THR A 138 -7.65 -2.03 -0.92
CA THR A 138 -7.77 -2.74 -2.21
C THR A 138 -6.98 -2.03 -3.31
N ASP A 139 -6.94 -0.71 -3.33
CA ASP A 139 -6.08 0.10 -4.19
C ASP A 139 -4.59 -0.24 -3.99
N LEU A 140 -4.12 -0.25 -2.76
CA LEU A 140 -2.75 -0.69 -2.44
C LEU A 140 -2.47 -2.12 -2.92
N ARG A 141 -3.46 -3.00 -2.82
CA ARG A 141 -3.34 -4.38 -3.32
C ARG A 141 -3.28 -4.44 -4.84
N PHE A 142 -4.07 -3.64 -5.56
CA PHE A 142 -4.06 -3.56 -7.02
C PHE A 142 -2.63 -3.29 -7.53
N HIS A 143 -1.96 -2.29 -7.00
CA HIS A 143 -0.60 -1.94 -7.39
C HIS A 143 0.44 -3.03 -7.02
N ARG A 144 0.27 -3.72 -5.88
CA ARG A 144 1.12 -4.88 -5.55
C ARG A 144 0.94 -6.03 -6.52
N VAL A 145 -0.29 -6.31 -6.93
CA VAL A 145 -0.59 -7.32 -7.95
C VAL A 145 0.05 -6.91 -9.28
N LEU A 146 -0.06 -5.64 -9.70
CA LEU A 146 0.59 -5.13 -10.90
C LEU A 146 2.10 -5.39 -10.88
N VAL A 147 2.77 -5.04 -9.78
CA VAL A 147 4.24 -5.23 -9.63
C VAL A 147 4.62 -6.71 -9.62
N SER A 148 3.77 -7.61 -9.12
CA SER A 148 4.01 -9.05 -9.18
C SER A 148 4.11 -9.60 -10.62
N GLY A 149 3.55 -8.86 -11.58
CA GLY A 149 3.66 -9.17 -13.01
C GLY A 149 5.09 -9.16 -13.55
N ALA A 150 6.01 -8.48 -12.87
CA ALA A 150 7.44 -8.53 -13.18
C ALA A 150 8.08 -9.89 -12.85
N ARG A 151 7.40 -10.79 -12.10
CA ARG A 151 7.91 -12.10 -11.64
C ARG A 151 9.30 -12.02 -10.99
N ASN A 152 9.56 -10.93 -10.29
CA ASN A 152 10.81 -10.63 -9.61
C ASN A 152 10.53 -10.43 -8.11
N GLU A 153 10.88 -11.42 -7.28
CA GLU A 153 10.64 -11.39 -5.84
C GLU A 153 11.39 -10.24 -5.15
N TYR A 154 12.63 -9.94 -5.58
CA TYR A 154 13.39 -8.82 -5.03
C TYR A 154 12.71 -7.48 -5.32
N LEU A 155 12.17 -7.31 -6.53
CA LEU A 155 11.43 -6.10 -6.90
C LEU A 155 10.15 -5.98 -6.05
N SER A 156 9.45 -7.08 -5.83
CA SER A 156 8.24 -7.12 -5.01
C SER A 156 8.51 -6.75 -3.55
N GLU A 157 9.63 -7.24 -2.97
CA GLU A 157 10.04 -6.87 -1.62
C GLU A 157 10.46 -5.39 -1.52
N LEU A 158 11.21 -4.88 -2.50
CA LEU A 158 11.57 -3.47 -2.56
C LEU A 158 10.33 -2.57 -2.68
N TYR A 159 9.36 -3.00 -3.49
CA TYR A 159 8.12 -2.26 -3.70
C TYR A 159 7.28 -2.15 -2.42
N LYS A 160 7.25 -3.16 -1.55
CA LYS A 160 6.54 -3.09 -0.26
C LYS A 160 7.00 -1.90 0.57
N ARG A 161 8.33 -1.68 0.65
CA ARG A 161 8.89 -0.55 1.39
C ARG A 161 8.50 0.80 0.77
N ILE A 162 8.59 0.92 -0.55
CA ILE A 162 8.19 2.13 -1.27
C ILE A 162 6.69 2.39 -1.08
N GLN A 163 5.86 1.35 -1.18
CA GLN A 163 4.42 1.47 -0.96
C GLN A 163 4.08 1.85 0.49
N GLY A 164 4.81 1.33 1.49
CA GLY A 164 4.66 1.71 2.89
C GLY A 164 4.94 3.20 3.11
N GLN A 165 6.05 3.71 2.59
CA GLN A 165 6.39 5.13 2.64
C GLN A 165 5.36 5.99 1.90
N PHE A 166 4.92 5.54 0.73
CA PHE A 166 3.88 6.21 -0.04
C PHE A 166 2.55 6.26 0.72
N LEU A 167 2.13 5.16 1.36
CA LEU A 167 0.93 5.11 2.19
C LEU A 167 0.97 6.20 3.26
N VAL A 168 2.07 6.25 4.04
CA VAL A 168 2.21 7.24 5.12
C VAL A 168 2.16 8.65 4.56
N ALA A 169 3.01 8.97 3.57
CA ALA A 169 3.04 10.29 2.94
C ALA A 169 1.66 10.69 2.39
N ASN A 170 0.98 9.76 1.73
CA ASN A 170 -0.29 9.99 1.08
C ASN A 170 -1.43 10.24 2.08
N TYR A 171 -1.58 9.40 3.12
CA TYR A 171 -2.72 9.51 4.04
C TYR A 171 -2.53 10.55 5.14
N LEU A 172 -1.29 10.88 5.51
CA LEU A 172 -1.02 11.99 6.44
C LEU A 172 -1.28 13.36 5.80
N VAL A 173 -1.03 13.50 4.50
CA VAL A 173 -1.22 14.79 3.81
C VAL A 173 -2.64 14.94 3.25
N LEU A 174 -3.21 13.88 2.66
CA LEU A 174 -4.55 13.90 2.05
C LEU A 174 -5.51 12.97 2.79
N PRO A 175 -6.30 13.46 3.75
CA PRO A 175 -7.30 12.66 4.46
C PRO A 175 -8.34 12.03 3.53
N LEU A 176 -8.90 10.88 3.92
CA LEU A 176 -9.91 10.13 3.15
C LEU A 176 -11.03 10.99 2.59
N ARG A 177 -11.58 11.91 3.42
CA ARG A 177 -12.71 12.79 3.05
C ARG A 177 -12.46 13.72 1.89
N ASN A 178 -11.18 13.96 1.55
CA ASN A 178 -10.77 14.92 0.51
C ASN A 178 -10.39 14.21 -0.80
N ARG A 179 -10.60 12.88 -0.91
CA ARG A 179 -10.17 12.08 -2.06
C ARG A 179 -11.26 11.92 -3.10
N ASN A 180 -10.87 11.97 -4.36
CA ASN A 180 -11.72 11.58 -5.47
C ASN A 180 -11.47 10.11 -5.84
N PHE A 181 -12.08 9.20 -5.09
CA PHE A 181 -11.93 7.77 -5.33
C PHE A 181 -12.54 7.30 -6.66
N ARG A 182 -13.53 8.01 -7.22
CA ARG A 182 -14.06 7.67 -8.55
C ARG A 182 -12.96 7.73 -9.61
N SER A 183 -12.14 8.78 -9.60
CA SER A 183 -11.00 8.90 -10.53
C SER A 183 -10.03 7.72 -10.39
N THR A 184 -9.74 7.27 -9.16
CA THR A 184 -8.86 6.11 -8.93
C THR A 184 -9.42 4.83 -9.55
N VAL A 185 -10.72 4.57 -9.35
CA VAL A 185 -11.40 3.38 -9.90
C VAL A 185 -11.42 3.43 -11.43
N ASP A 186 -11.74 4.58 -12.01
CA ASP A 186 -11.77 4.77 -13.47
C ASP A 186 -10.38 4.56 -14.10
N ASP A 187 -9.33 5.01 -13.43
CA ASP A 187 -7.94 4.81 -13.87
C ASP A 187 -7.53 3.33 -13.86
N HIS A 188 -7.97 2.56 -12.86
CA HIS A 188 -7.73 1.12 -12.81
C HIS A 188 -8.39 0.38 -13.98
N TYR A 189 -9.64 0.71 -14.32
CA TYR A 189 -10.32 0.10 -15.46
C TYR A 189 -9.67 0.47 -16.79
N LYS A 190 -9.24 1.71 -16.98
CA LYS A 190 -8.50 2.13 -18.18
C LYS A 190 -7.18 1.40 -18.31
N LEU A 191 -6.42 1.28 -17.21
CA LEU A 191 -5.17 0.53 -17.23
C LEU A 191 -5.41 -0.95 -17.60
N LEU A 192 -6.45 -1.58 -17.05
CA LEU A 192 -6.84 -2.96 -17.42
C LEU A 192 -7.18 -3.09 -18.92
N GLU A 193 -7.89 -2.12 -19.49
CA GLU A 193 -8.20 -2.09 -20.92
C GLU A 193 -6.93 -2.04 -21.78
N TYR A 194 -6.00 -1.14 -21.45
CA TYR A 194 -4.73 -1.01 -22.18
C TYR A 194 -3.86 -2.25 -22.05
N LEU A 195 -3.78 -2.85 -20.86
CA LEU A 195 -3.05 -4.11 -20.64
C LEU A 195 -3.63 -5.28 -21.45
N ARG A 196 -4.97 -5.40 -21.54
CA ARG A 196 -5.65 -6.41 -22.37
C ARG A 196 -5.36 -6.23 -23.85
N ASN A 197 -5.33 -4.98 -24.31
CA ASN A 197 -5.03 -4.62 -25.70
C ASN A 197 -3.53 -4.68 -26.01
N LYS A 198 -2.69 -5.00 -25.02
CA LYS A 198 -1.23 -4.99 -25.11
C LYS A 198 -0.68 -3.64 -25.58
N ASP A 199 -1.36 -2.56 -25.23
CA ASP A 199 -0.96 -1.20 -25.55
C ASP A 199 0.03 -0.67 -24.49
N MET A 200 1.32 -0.86 -24.77
CA MET A 200 2.42 -0.46 -23.89
C MET A 200 2.39 1.04 -23.62
N GLU A 201 2.30 1.83 -24.69
CA GLU A 201 2.39 3.30 -24.58
C GLU A 201 1.27 3.87 -23.71
N GLN A 202 0.02 3.45 -23.96
CA GLN A 202 -1.11 3.92 -23.17
C GLN A 202 -1.08 3.38 -21.74
N SER A 203 -0.63 2.16 -21.51
CA SER A 203 -0.45 1.59 -20.16
C SER A 203 0.53 2.40 -19.33
N GLU A 204 1.70 2.72 -19.91
CA GLU A 204 2.73 3.54 -19.22
C GLU A 204 2.27 4.97 -18.98
N LYS A 205 1.60 5.57 -19.97
CA LYS A 205 1.06 6.93 -19.85
C LYS A 205 -0.03 6.98 -18.78
N MET A 206 -0.88 5.96 -18.71
CA MET A 206 -1.95 5.87 -17.73
C MET A 206 -1.40 5.78 -16.31
N ILE A 207 -0.46 4.86 -16.05
CA ILE A 207 0.12 4.71 -14.71
C ILE A 207 0.93 5.94 -14.31
N ALA A 208 1.63 6.58 -15.25
CA ALA A 208 2.34 7.83 -14.99
C ALA A 208 1.37 8.97 -14.62
N GLY A 209 0.27 9.11 -15.35
CA GLY A 209 -0.78 10.09 -15.04
C GLY A 209 -1.38 9.85 -13.65
N HIS A 210 -1.71 8.61 -13.34
CA HIS A 210 -2.27 8.20 -12.05
C HIS A 210 -1.33 8.57 -10.87
N ILE A 211 -0.06 8.18 -10.93
CA ILE A 211 0.91 8.46 -9.86
C ILE A 211 1.23 9.95 -9.75
N ASN A 212 1.41 10.64 -10.89
CA ASN A 212 1.70 12.08 -10.90
C ASN A 212 0.52 12.92 -10.41
N ASN A 213 -0.72 12.51 -10.68
CA ASN A 213 -1.91 13.17 -10.16
C ASN A 213 -1.96 13.10 -8.62
N ILE A 214 -1.64 11.94 -8.05
CA ILE A 214 -1.55 11.77 -6.59
C ILE A 214 -0.46 12.69 -6.02
N PHE A 215 0.73 12.71 -6.63
CA PHE A 215 1.81 13.62 -6.22
C PHE A 215 1.37 15.09 -6.27
N TYR A 216 0.74 15.52 -7.37
CA TYR A 216 0.23 16.89 -7.52
C TYR A 216 -0.77 17.25 -6.43
N ILE A 217 -1.73 16.36 -6.13
CA ILE A 217 -2.72 16.59 -5.08
C ILE A 217 -2.04 16.71 -3.70
N ILE A 218 -1.08 15.83 -3.38
CA ILE A 218 -0.38 15.84 -2.09
C ILE A 218 0.43 17.13 -1.90
N THR A 219 1.08 17.64 -2.95
CA THR A 219 2.02 18.76 -2.86
C THR A 219 1.36 20.14 -3.02
N ASN A 220 0.17 20.22 -3.59
CA ASN A 220 -0.56 21.48 -3.83
C ASN A 220 -1.70 21.73 -2.84
N GLN A 221 -1.80 20.99 -1.75
CA GLN A 221 -2.70 21.32 -0.65
C GLN A 221 -2.12 22.52 0.13
N LYS A 222 -2.73 23.70 -0.05
CA LYS A 222 -2.52 24.90 0.77
C LYS A 222 -3.59 25.00 1.85
#